data_ded1b7480bd0eaf84fae3a68ec17755f
#
_entry.id   ded1b7480bd0eaf84fae3a68ec17755f
#
_cell.length_a   1.000
_cell.length_b   1.000
_cell.length_c   1.000
_cell.angle_alpha   90.00
_cell.angle_beta   90.00
_cell.angle_gamma   90.00
#
_symmetry.space_group_name_H-M   'P 1'
#
loop_
_entity.id
_entity.type
_entity.pdbx_description
1 polymer ?
#
loop_
_entity_poly.entity_id
_entity_poly.type
_entity_poly.pdbx_seq_one_letter_code
_entity_poly.pdbx_strand_id
1 'polypeptide(L)'
;MFYTEITDYLPPQTQAIRQEVFMGEQGFSYEFDETDNTALHLTLYEDSKAVGCCRLFPGEGPGAWHVGRVAVKREYRGKGLGARIMEGAEQAARERGG
;
A
#
# COMPACT_ATOMS: atom_id res chain seq x y z
N MET A 1 0.97 17.72 -5.79
CA MET A 1 0.56 16.71 -6.77
C MET A 1 0.67 15.32 -6.19
N PHE A 2 -0.33 14.47 -6.43
CA PHE A 2 -0.32 13.09 -5.95
C PHE A 2 0.13 12.15 -7.05
N TYR A 3 0.95 11.17 -6.70
CA TYR A 3 1.36 10.11 -7.63
C TYR A 3 1.62 8.82 -6.84
N THR A 4 1.57 7.68 -7.53
CA THR A 4 1.85 6.38 -6.93
C THR A 4 3.15 5.80 -7.49
N GLU A 5 3.83 5.00 -6.67
CA GLU A 5 5.04 4.30 -7.05
C GLU A 5 4.95 2.85 -6.60
N ILE A 6 5.36 1.93 -7.47
CA ILE A 6 5.39 0.50 -7.16
C ILE A 6 6.84 0.08 -6.93
N THR A 7 7.08 -0.60 -5.82
CA THR A 7 8.41 -1.13 -5.51
C THR A 7 8.31 -2.60 -5.12
N ASP A 8 9.40 -3.34 -5.28
CA ASP A 8 9.48 -4.74 -4.87
C ASP A 8 10.13 -4.91 -3.50
N TYR A 9 10.22 -3.83 -2.77
CA TYR A 9 10.70 -3.79 -1.38
C TYR A 9 9.82 -2.79 -0.61
N LEU A 10 9.87 -2.87 0.71
CA LEU A 10 9.10 -1.95 1.57
C LEU A 10 9.93 -0.69 1.85
N PRO A 11 9.58 0.45 1.23
CA PRO A 11 10.34 1.68 1.47
C PRO A 11 10.21 2.16 2.92
N PRO A 12 11.24 2.83 3.48
CA PRO A 12 11.17 3.32 4.85
C PRO A 12 9.99 4.25 5.15
N GLN A 13 9.64 5.13 4.23
CA GLN A 13 8.50 6.02 4.41
C GLN A 13 7.18 5.25 4.45
N THR A 14 7.05 4.21 3.63
CA THR A 14 5.88 3.35 3.59
C THR A 14 5.78 2.54 4.89
N GLN A 15 6.90 2.04 5.36
CA GLN A 15 6.95 1.33 6.64
C GLN A 15 6.48 2.23 7.79
N ALA A 16 6.89 3.48 7.78
CA ALA A 16 6.48 4.44 8.82
C ALA A 16 4.97 4.68 8.82
N ILE A 17 4.35 4.78 7.63
CA ILE A 17 2.89 4.92 7.53
C ILE A 17 2.19 3.70 8.13
N ARG A 18 2.66 2.52 7.82
CA ARG A 18 2.04 1.28 8.31
C ARG A 18 2.17 1.18 9.83
N GLN A 19 3.31 1.56 10.38
CA GLN A 19 3.49 1.59 11.83
C GLN A 19 2.53 2.58 12.49
N GLU A 20 2.41 3.77 11.92
CA GLU A 20 1.53 4.80 12.46
C GLU A 20 0.06 4.34 12.45
N VAL A 21 -0.40 3.78 11.33
CA VAL A 21 -1.82 3.44 11.16
C VAL A 21 -2.17 2.14 11.88
N PHE A 22 -1.41 1.08 11.67
CA PHE A 22 -1.79 -0.23 12.17
C PHE A 22 -1.33 -0.48 13.60
N MET A 23 -0.13 -0.06 13.94
CA MET A 23 0.40 -0.28 15.28
C MET A 23 0.04 0.86 16.23
N GLY A 24 0.02 2.10 15.74
CA GLY A 24 -0.31 3.26 16.54
C GLY A 24 -1.81 3.46 16.71
N GLU A 25 -2.54 3.68 15.62
CA GLU A 25 -3.97 4.00 15.69
C GLU A 25 -4.85 2.81 15.99
N GLN A 26 -4.57 1.66 15.37
CA GLN A 26 -5.40 0.47 15.52
C GLN A 26 -4.93 -0.48 16.62
N GLY A 27 -3.75 -0.24 17.15
CA GLY A 27 -3.26 -0.98 18.31
C GLY A 27 -2.77 -2.40 18.02
N PHE A 28 -2.51 -2.74 16.75
CA PHE A 28 -1.93 -4.04 16.43
C PHE A 28 -0.50 -4.12 16.95
N SER A 29 -0.19 -5.19 17.64
CA SER A 29 1.16 -5.39 18.19
C SER A 29 2.15 -5.90 17.15
N TYR A 30 1.67 -6.45 16.05
CA TYR A 30 2.51 -6.99 14.98
C TYR A 30 1.81 -6.80 13.64
N GLU A 31 2.43 -6.04 12.76
CA GLU A 31 1.84 -5.64 11.48
C GLU A 31 2.59 -6.19 10.28
N PHE A 32 3.90 -6.36 10.40
CA PHE A 32 4.75 -6.83 9.31
C PHE A 32 4.83 -8.35 9.33
N ASP A 33 4.83 -8.99 8.15
CA ASP A 33 4.93 -10.43 8.05
C ASP A 33 5.79 -10.83 6.85
N GLU A 34 5.95 -12.13 6.61
CA GLU A 34 6.80 -12.64 5.54
C GLU A 34 6.31 -12.24 4.15
N THR A 35 5.02 -11.99 3.99
CA THR A 35 4.46 -11.55 2.72
C THR A 35 5.11 -10.25 2.26
N ASP A 36 5.54 -9.40 3.19
CA ASP A 36 6.19 -8.14 2.85
C ASP A 36 7.49 -8.32 2.09
N ASN A 37 8.13 -9.48 2.21
CA ASN A 37 9.39 -9.75 1.51
C ASN A 37 9.20 -10.09 0.04
N THR A 38 8.02 -10.56 -0.34
CA THR A 38 7.72 -10.99 -1.70
C THR A 38 6.64 -10.16 -2.38
N ALA A 39 5.91 -9.34 -1.63
CA ALA A 39 4.84 -8.51 -2.16
C ALA A 39 5.39 -7.31 -2.92
N LEU A 40 4.56 -6.77 -3.80
CA LEU A 40 4.79 -5.43 -4.34
C LEU A 40 4.20 -4.44 -3.36
N HIS A 41 4.84 -3.28 -3.27
CA HIS A 41 4.38 -2.20 -2.39
C HIS A 41 4.04 -0.99 -3.23
N LEU A 42 2.82 -0.48 -3.03
CA LEU A 42 2.38 0.75 -3.66
C LEU A 42 2.42 1.85 -2.62
N THR A 43 3.07 2.94 -2.96
CA THR A 43 3.11 4.12 -2.09
C THR A 43 2.51 5.30 -2.83
N LEU A 44 1.60 6.01 -2.17
CA LEU A 44 1.01 7.25 -2.67
C LEU A 44 1.79 8.40 -2.07
N TYR A 45 2.28 9.27 -2.94
CA TYR A 45 3.05 10.45 -2.54
C TYR A 45 2.28 11.72 -2.85
N GLU A 46 2.41 12.70 -1.96
CA GLU A 46 2.11 14.08 -2.27
C GLU A 46 3.48 14.77 -2.40
N ASP A 47 3.82 15.15 -3.63
CA ASP A 47 5.16 15.65 -3.95
C ASP A 47 6.21 14.61 -3.54
N SER A 48 7.04 14.85 -2.56
CA SER A 48 8.04 13.88 -2.13
C SER A 48 7.69 13.19 -0.82
N LYS A 49 6.47 13.42 -0.29
CA LYS A 49 6.06 12.89 1.01
C LYS A 49 5.10 11.72 0.85
N ALA A 50 5.42 10.59 1.44
CA ALA A 50 4.53 9.43 1.44
C ALA A 50 3.33 9.69 2.35
N VAL A 51 2.11 9.50 1.82
CA VAL A 51 0.87 9.79 2.56
C VAL A 51 -0.08 8.60 2.62
N GLY A 52 0.13 7.58 1.82
CA GLY A 52 -0.69 6.38 1.84
C GLY A 52 0.01 5.22 1.17
N CYS A 53 -0.53 4.02 1.33
CA CYS A 53 0.11 2.83 0.77
C CYS A 53 -0.84 1.64 0.75
N CYS A 54 -0.40 0.57 0.06
CA CYS A 54 -0.96 -0.76 0.18
C CYS A 54 0.11 -1.76 -0.26
N ARG A 55 -0.17 -3.06 -0.07
CA ARG A 55 0.67 -4.11 -0.63
C ARG A 55 -0.14 -5.00 -1.54
N LEU A 56 0.51 -5.55 -2.57
CA LEU A 56 -0.11 -6.45 -3.52
C LEU A 56 0.70 -7.74 -3.60
N PHE A 57 0.01 -8.88 -3.66
CA PHE A 57 0.67 -10.16 -3.86
C PHE A 57 -0.24 -11.09 -4.65
N PRO A 58 0.33 -12.06 -5.40
CA PRO A 58 -0.48 -12.98 -6.18
C PRO A 58 -1.41 -13.81 -5.29
N GLY A 59 -2.66 -13.94 -5.72
CA GLY A 59 -3.62 -14.78 -5.05
C GLY A 59 -3.62 -16.19 -5.61
N GLU A 60 -4.58 -16.98 -5.17
CA GLU A 60 -4.79 -18.33 -5.69
C GLU A 60 -5.53 -18.22 -7.02
N GLY A 61 -5.09 -18.98 -7.99
CA GLY A 61 -5.73 -18.99 -9.30
C GLY A 61 -5.15 -17.98 -10.27
N PRO A 62 -5.34 -18.22 -11.59
CA PRO A 62 -4.78 -17.37 -12.63
C PRO A 62 -5.34 -15.95 -12.56
N GLY A 63 -4.47 -14.97 -12.62
CA GLY A 63 -4.86 -13.56 -12.65
C GLY A 63 -5.38 -13.00 -11.35
N ALA A 64 -5.37 -13.79 -10.27
CA ALA A 64 -5.85 -13.33 -8.96
C ALA A 64 -4.75 -12.56 -8.23
N TRP A 65 -5.12 -11.43 -7.65
CA TRP A 65 -4.23 -10.62 -6.83
C TRP A 65 -4.92 -10.21 -5.55
N HIS A 66 -4.16 -10.20 -4.46
CA HIS A 66 -4.65 -9.69 -3.18
C HIS A 66 -4.07 -8.31 -2.94
N VAL A 67 -4.90 -7.43 -2.40
CA VAL A 67 -4.47 -6.09 -1.98
C VAL A 67 -4.77 -5.99 -0.48
N GLY A 68 -3.76 -5.66 0.29
CA GLY A 68 -3.90 -5.54 1.73
C GLY A 68 -3.08 -4.41 2.29
N ARG A 69 -3.16 -4.24 3.60
CA ARG A 69 -2.44 -3.18 4.32
C ARG A 69 -2.67 -1.81 3.70
N VAL A 70 -3.91 -1.54 3.27
CA VAL A 70 -4.28 -0.23 2.74
C VAL A 70 -4.29 0.77 3.89
N ALA A 71 -3.52 1.83 3.77
CA ALA A 71 -3.39 2.82 4.82
C ALA A 71 -3.28 4.22 4.23
N VAL A 72 -3.95 5.18 4.87
CA VAL A 72 -3.82 6.60 4.54
C VAL A 72 -3.56 7.32 5.85
N LYS A 73 -2.58 8.21 5.87
CA LYS A 73 -2.27 9.00 7.06
C LYS A 73 -3.52 9.80 7.47
N ARG A 74 -3.74 9.90 8.79
CA ARG A 74 -4.95 10.51 9.34
C ARG A 74 -5.26 11.87 8.73
N GLU A 75 -4.26 12.73 8.61
CA GLU A 75 -4.45 14.10 8.12
C GLU A 75 -4.80 14.18 6.63
N TYR A 76 -4.69 13.06 5.92
CA TYR A 76 -5.00 12.99 4.49
C TYR A 76 -6.30 12.24 4.20
N ARG A 77 -7.01 11.79 5.22
CA ARG A 77 -8.27 11.05 5.03
C ARG A 77 -9.40 12.00 4.63
N GLY A 78 -10.43 11.43 4.00
CA GLY A 78 -11.58 12.22 3.56
C GLY A 78 -11.37 12.93 2.23
N LYS A 79 -10.30 12.60 1.51
CA LYS A 79 -9.96 13.25 0.23
C LYS A 79 -10.00 12.31 -0.95
N GLY A 80 -10.53 11.10 -0.77
CA GLY A 80 -10.62 10.12 -1.84
C GLY A 80 -9.30 9.42 -2.15
N LEU A 81 -8.30 9.51 -1.28
CA LEU A 81 -6.99 8.95 -1.56
C LEU A 81 -6.96 7.43 -1.49
N GLY A 82 -7.82 6.83 -0.68
CA GLY A 82 -7.96 5.38 -0.66
C GLY A 82 -8.36 4.84 -2.03
N ALA A 83 -9.28 5.52 -2.72
CA ALA A 83 -9.67 5.15 -4.07
C ALA A 83 -8.51 5.26 -5.06
N ARG A 84 -7.68 6.28 -4.92
CA ARG A 84 -6.49 6.42 -5.78
C ARG A 84 -5.50 5.28 -5.56
N ILE A 85 -5.33 4.86 -4.31
CA ILE A 85 -4.46 3.73 -3.98
C ILE A 85 -5.01 2.46 -4.63
N MET A 86 -6.31 2.20 -4.53
CA MET A 86 -6.92 1.02 -5.13
C MET A 86 -6.84 1.04 -6.65
N GLU A 87 -7.04 2.19 -7.29
CA GLU A 87 -6.88 2.31 -8.73
C GLU A 87 -5.45 1.98 -9.16
N GLY A 88 -4.46 2.49 -8.43
CA GLY A 88 -3.06 2.18 -8.70
C GLY A 88 -2.75 0.70 -8.53
N ALA A 89 -3.33 0.07 -7.52
CA ALA A 89 -3.16 -1.35 -7.27
C ALA A 89 -3.77 -2.19 -8.40
N GLU A 90 -4.97 -1.84 -8.84
CA GLU A 90 -5.62 -2.54 -9.96
C GLU A 90 -4.80 -2.43 -11.24
N GLN A 91 -4.29 -1.25 -11.52
CA GLN A 91 -3.47 -1.04 -12.71
C GLN A 91 -2.18 -1.86 -12.63
N ALA A 92 -1.52 -1.86 -11.48
CA ALA A 92 -0.31 -2.64 -11.28
C ALA A 92 -0.55 -4.14 -11.48
N ALA A 93 -1.68 -4.64 -10.97
CA ALA A 93 -2.06 -6.04 -11.16
C ALA A 93 -2.31 -6.37 -12.62
N ARG A 94 -3.01 -5.49 -13.34
CA ARG A 94 -3.28 -5.70 -14.78
C ARG A 94 -2.01 -5.76 -15.60
N GLU A 95 -1.05 -4.89 -15.29
CA GLU A 95 0.23 -4.86 -15.99
C GLU A 95 1.04 -6.15 -15.79
N ARG A 96 0.70 -6.91 -14.76
CA ARG A 96 1.36 -8.17 -14.41
C ARG A 96 0.49 -9.40 -14.70
N GLY A 97 -0.52 -9.24 -15.56
CA GLY A 97 -1.36 -10.34 -16.00
C GLY A 97 -2.54 -10.65 -15.09
N GLY A 98 -2.89 -9.69 -14.25
CA GLY A 98 -4.06 -9.82 -13.38
C GLY A 98 -5.36 -9.38 -14.01
#